data_a6b7a3b8fc7482d8d3c9921747e65dd7
#
_entry.id   a6b7a3b8fc7482d8d3c9921747e65dd7
#
_cell.length_a   1.000
_cell.length_b   1.000
_cell.length_c   1.000
_cell.angle_alpha   90.00
_cell.angle_beta   90.00
_cell.angle_gamma   90.00
#
_symmetry.space_group_name_H-M   'P 1'
#
loop_
_entity.id
_entity.type
_entity.pdbx_description
1 polymer ?
#
loop_
_entity_poly.entity_id
_entity_poly.type
_entity_poly.pdbx_seq_one_letter_code
_entity_poly.pdbx_strand_id
1 'polypeptide(L)'
;MRIALAAAWILVCGIITGGIYWAFLNTPESTVWTLLLSVTLALLAAVATGLTANGAIALLVHGPSATGLRLAVRWIPAIAVAAVVEGVLWWIAGGIDTWVAPRAGEINAWFIARFGWANVSWLFMAIGWFTLWLRWVLCAVLSLSLLAGAMAVGWRAVAQAAWLRRALRPRTLLLTTVWFVGLVLLPWTYLAPWRPEWLPPTSAELAFIVVKLSTTSALIALGIALIAFEAVRITPHPLGSKSDRVAA
;
A
#
# COMPACT_ATOMS: atom_id res chain seq x y z
N MET A 1 4.59 -6.69 -19.87
CA MET A 1 5.86 -7.21 -19.30
C MET A 1 6.30 -6.47 -18.04
N ARG A 2 6.47 -5.12 -18.03
CA ARG A 2 6.95 -4.38 -16.83
C ARG A 2 6.07 -4.54 -15.58
N ILE A 3 4.74 -4.51 -15.72
CA ILE A 3 3.80 -4.70 -14.60
C ILE A 3 3.96 -6.10 -14.00
N ALA A 4 4.10 -7.14 -14.83
CA ALA A 4 4.30 -8.50 -14.33
C ALA A 4 5.63 -8.65 -13.57
N LEU A 5 6.70 -7.99 -14.03
CA LEU A 5 7.98 -7.95 -13.32
C LEU A 5 7.87 -7.19 -11.98
N ALA A 6 7.16 -6.07 -11.96
CA ALA A 6 6.91 -5.34 -10.72
C ALA A 6 6.06 -6.17 -9.73
N ALA A 7 5.04 -6.88 -10.22
CA ALA A 7 4.23 -7.77 -9.38
C ALA A 7 5.07 -8.94 -8.82
N ALA A 8 5.90 -9.57 -9.64
CA ALA A 8 6.83 -10.62 -9.18
C ALA A 8 7.83 -10.10 -8.15
N TRP A 9 8.38 -8.90 -8.35
CA TRP A 9 9.24 -8.23 -7.38
C TRP A 9 8.52 -7.99 -6.05
N ILE A 10 7.31 -7.43 -6.09
CA ILE A 10 6.49 -7.18 -4.90
C ILE A 10 6.20 -8.49 -4.16
N LEU A 11 5.89 -9.57 -4.89
CA LEU A 11 5.62 -10.88 -4.30
C LEU A 11 6.84 -11.42 -3.56
N VAL A 12 8.00 -11.46 -4.23
CA VAL A 12 9.24 -11.99 -3.63
C VAL A 12 9.71 -11.14 -2.45
N CYS A 13 9.77 -9.82 -2.62
CA CYS A 13 10.18 -8.92 -1.54
C CYS A 13 9.14 -8.90 -0.41
N GLY A 14 7.85 -9.03 -0.74
CA GLY A 14 6.76 -9.14 0.24
C GLY A 14 6.89 -10.38 1.13
N ILE A 15 7.30 -11.52 0.59
CA ILE A 15 7.58 -12.74 1.37
C ILE A 15 8.75 -12.48 2.34
N ILE A 16 9.83 -11.86 1.87
CA ILE A 16 10.99 -11.53 2.70
C ILE A 16 10.59 -10.55 3.82
N THR A 17 9.90 -9.48 3.46
CA THR A 17 9.40 -8.46 4.41
C THR A 17 8.45 -9.08 5.44
N GLY A 18 7.53 -9.95 4.98
CA GLY A 18 6.63 -10.70 5.84
C GLY A 18 7.36 -11.61 6.82
N GLY A 19 8.44 -12.28 6.39
CA GLY A 19 9.31 -13.09 7.24
C GLY A 19 10.01 -12.24 8.33
N ILE A 20 10.53 -11.06 7.98
CA ILE A 20 11.14 -10.12 8.93
C ILE A 20 10.08 -9.64 9.93
N TYR A 21 8.90 -9.26 9.46
CA TYR A 21 7.81 -8.82 10.30
C TYR A 21 7.30 -9.92 11.24
N TRP A 22 7.21 -11.16 10.75
CA TRP A 22 6.88 -12.32 11.56
C TRP A 22 7.92 -12.56 12.67
N ALA A 23 9.21 -12.47 12.34
CA ALA A 23 10.31 -12.56 13.33
C ALA A 23 10.19 -11.45 14.38
N PHE A 24 9.90 -10.21 13.97
CA PHE A 24 9.64 -9.09 14.86
C PHE A 24 8.51 -9.39 15.86
N LEU A 25 7.34 -9.84 15.36
CA LEU A 25 6.18 -10.14 16.22
C LEU A 25 6.42 -11.30 17.20
N ASN A 26 7.33 -12.22 16.87
CA ASN A 26 7.65 -13.37 17.73
C ASN A 26 8.90 -13.16 18.61
N THR A 27 9.51 -11.97 18.59
CA THR A 27 10.64 -11.66 19.46
C THR A 27 10.11 -11.17 20.81
N PRO A 28 10.40 -11.88 21.93
CA PRO A 28 9.93 -11.47 23.25
C PRO A 28 10.71 -10.24 23.72
N GLU A 29 10.03 -9.24 24.28
CA GLU A 29 10.64 -8.01 24.81
C GLU A 29 11.01 -8.12 26.29
N SER A 30 11.59 -9.25 26.71
CA SER A 30 11.89 -9.54 28.11
C SER A 30 13.25 -9.05 28.58
N THR A 31 14.16 -8.74 27.67
CA THR A 31 15.53 -8.26 27.97
C THR A 31 15.91 -7.08 27.08
N VAL A 32 16.95 -6.32 27.49
CA VAL A 32 17.48 -5.20 26.67
C VAL A 32 17.94 -5.69 25.30
N TRP A 33 18.51 -6.89 25.22
CA TRP A 33 18.98 -7.46 23.96
C TRP A 33 17.82 -7.81 23.01
N THR A 34 16.75 -8.39 23.53
CA THR A 34 15.57 -8.72 22.74
C THR A 34 14.81 -7.44 22.32
N LEU A 35 14.79 -6.41 23.15
CA LEU A 35 14.26 -5.10 22.78
C LEU A 35 15.06 -4.48 21.63
N LEU A 36 16.40 -4.47 21.70
CA LEU A 36 17.26 -3.99 20.62
C LEU A 36 17.05 -4.80 19.33
N LEU A 37 16.87 -6.12 19.43
CA LEU A 37 16.56 -6.98 18.30
C LEU A 37 15.18 -6.62 17.69
N SER A 38 14.15 -6.42 18.51
CA SER A 38 12.83 -5.99 18.05
C SER A 38 12.89 -4.67 17.30
N VAL A 39 13.57 -3.66 17.85
CA VAL A 39 13.77 -2.37 17.17
C VAL A 39 14.51 -2.55 15.85
N THR A 40 15.55 -3.37 15.81
CA THR A 40 16.31 -3.64 14.59
C THR A 40 15.44 -4.33 13.53
N LEU A 41 14.65 -5.33 13.92
CA LEU A 41 13.73 -6.03 13.01
C LEU A 41 12.63 -5.10 12.47
N ALA A 42 12.09 -4.22 13.33
CA ALA A 42 11.11 -3.21 12.90
C ALA A 42 11.70 -2.25 11.86
N LEU A 43 12.92 -1.76 12.08
CA LEU A 43 13.62 -0.90 11.13
C LEU A 43 13.93 -1.64 9.82
N LEU A 44 14.38 -2.90 9.89
CA LEU A 44 14.62 -3.73 8.72
C LEU A 44 13.33 -3.97 7.92
N ALA A 45 12.20 -4.25 8.59
CA ALA A 45 10.91 -4.40 7.94
C ALA A 45 10.47 -3.11 7.23
N ALA A 46 10.64 -1.95 7.86
CA ALA A 46 10.33 -0.65 7.27
C ALA A 46 11.19 -0.36 6.03
N VAL A 47 12.50 -0.60 6.11
CA VAL A 47 13.42 -0.44 4.98
C VAL A 47 13.09 -1.42 3.86
N ALA A 48 12.81 -2.70 4.18
CA ALA A 48 12.45 -3.72 3.19
C ALA A 48 11.15 -3.37 2.46
N THR A 49 10.14 -2.85 3.19
CA THR A 49 8.89 -2.36 2.58
C THR A 49 9.16 -1.21 1.61
N GLY A 50 9.95 -0.24 2.02
CA GLY A 50 10.32 0.89 1.18
C GLY A 50 11.14 0.47 -0.05
N LEU A 51 12.08 -0.47 0.10
CA LEU A 51 12.84 -1.02 -1.03
C LEU A 51 11.95 -1.80 -1.99
N THR A 52 10.93 -2.49 -1.48
CA THR A 52 9.92 -3.16 -2.30
C THR A 52 9.18 -2.14 -3.18
N ALA A 53 8.72 -1.04 -2.61
CA ALA A 53 8.05 0.05 -3.33
C ALA A 53 9.00 0.72 -4.35
N ASN A 54 10.20 1.11 -3.92
CA ASN A 54 11.21 1.72 -4.79
C ASN A 54 11.62 0.81 -5.95
N GLY A 55 11.82 -0.49 -5.68
CA GLY A 55 12.15 -1.48 -6.70
C GLY A 55 11.04 -1.67 -7.72
N ALA A 56 9.79 -1.73 -7.28
CA ALA A 56 8.63 -1.81 -8.17
C ALA A 56 8.55 -0.58 -9.09
N ILE A 57 8.71 0.63 -8.55
CA ILE A 57 8.74 1.88 -9.34
C ILE A 57 9.90 1.86 -10.33
N ALA A 58 11.10 1.48 -9.89
CA ALA A 58 12.27 1.41 -10.75
C ALA A 58 12.08 0.42 -11.92
N LEU A 59 11.49 -0.75 -11.67
CA LEU A 59 11.15 -1.74 -12.69
C LEU A 59 10.11 -1.22 -13.69
N LEU A 60 9.13 -0.47 -13.21
CA LEU A 60 8.10 0.13 -14.08
C LEU A 60 8.68 1.22 -15.00
N VAL A 61 9.59 2.04 -14.49
CA VAL A 61 10.21 3.16 -15.23
C VAL A 61 11.34 2.66 -16.13
N HIS A 62 12.32 1.96 -15.58
CA HIS A 62 13.59 1.61 -16.25
C HIS A 62 13.64 0.17 -16.74
N GLY A 63 12.67 -0.69 -16.35
CA GLY A 63 12.75 -2.13 -16.59
C GLY A 63 13.84 -2.82 -15.74
N PRO A 64 14.16 -4.11 -16.02
CA PRO A 64 15.16 -4.87 -15.28
C PRO A 64 16.57 -4.41 -15.66
N SER A 65 17.06 -3.36 -15.01
CA SER A 65 18.39 -2.82 -15.25
C SER A 65 19.14 -2.56 -13.94
N ALA A 66 20.46 -2.70 -13.96
CA ALA A 66 21.31 -2.37 -12.82
C ALA A 66 21.16 -0.89 -12.40
N THR A 67 20.90 0.00 -13.35
CA THR A 67 20.63 1.41 -13.11
C THR A 67 19.36 1.60 -12.29
N GLY A 68 18.28 0.87 -12.61
CA GLY A 68 17.04 0.91 -11.86
C GLY A 68 17.22 0.48 -10.40
N LEU A 69 17.94 -0.62 -10.16
CA LEU A 69 18.21 -1.11 -8.81
C LEU A 69 19.06 -0.11 -7.99
N ARG A 70 20.11 0.47 -8.60
CA ARG A 70 20.90 1.54 -7.94
C ARG A 70 20.05 2.75 -7.60
N LEU A 71 19.11 3.12 -8.46
CA LEU A 71 18.17 4.22 -8.19
C LEU A 71 17.26 3.88 -7.01
N ALA A 72 16.72 2.66 -6.93
CA ALA A 72 15.89 2.23 -5.82
C ALA A 72 16.61 2.37 -4.47
N VAL A 73 17.88 1.98 -4.41
CA VAL A 73 18.71 2.11 -3.20
C VAL A 73 19.05 3.59 -2.91
N ARG A 74 19.40 4.37 -3.93
CA ARG A 74 19.73 5.80 -3.78
C ARG A 74 18.59 6.60 -3.16
N TRP A 75 17.35 6.22 -3.43
CA TRP A 75 16.16 6.93 -2.96
C TRP A 75 15.56 6.36 -1.67
N ILE A 76 16.33 5.59 -0.89
CA ILE A 76 15.96 5.16 0.47
C ILE A 76 15.52 6.36 1.36
N PRO A 77 16.19 7.53 1.35
CA PRO A 77 15.76 8.67 2.18
C PRO A 77 14.35 9.18 1.83
N ALA A 78 13.88 9.00 0.58
CA ALA A 78 12.51 9.37 0.22
C ALA A 78 11.45 8.50 0.90
N ILE A 79 11.82 7.27 1.32
CA ILE A 79 10.97 6.37 2.09
C ILE A 79 10.62 6.99 3.44
N ALA A 80 11.57 7.67 4.10
CA ALA A 80 11.29 8.34 5.36
C ALA A 80 10.23 9.43 5.20
N VAL A 81 10.27 10.19 4.09
CA VAL A 81 9.25 11.21 3.79
C VAL A 81 7.90 10.55 3.49
N ALA A 82 7.89 9.44 2.73
CA ALA A 82 6.68 8.67 2.47
C ALA A 82 6.08 8.13 3.78
N ALA A 83 6.91 7.60 4.69
CA ALA A 83 6.47 7.11 6.00
C ALA A 83 5.86 8.22 6.87
N VAL A 84 6.36 9.46 6.79
CA VAL A 84 5.72 10.60 7.47
C VAL A 84 4.34 10.89 6.89
N VAL A 85 4.19 10.88 5.57
CA VAL A 85 2.88 11.06 4.91
C VAL A 85 1.90 9.96 5.34
N GLU A 86 2.35 8.70 5.34
CA GLU A 86 1.56 7.57 5.82
C GLU A 86 1.17 7.73 7.29
N GLY A 87 2.13 8.05 8.15
CA GLY A 87 1.90 8.27 9.58
C GLY A 87 0.85 9.34 9.85
N VAL A 88 0.89 10.47 9.12
CA VAL A 88 -0.12 11.54 9.23
C VAL A 88 -1.51 11.03 8.83
N LEU A 89 -1.62 10.28 7.72
CA LEU A 89 -2.92 9.75 7.27
C LEU A 89 -3.48 8.70 8.24
N TRP A 90 -2.61 7.82 8.77
CA TRP A 90 -2.99 6.85 9.79
C TRP A 90 -3.43 7.53 11.08
N TRP A 91 -2.75 8.59 11.48
CA TRP A 91 -3.13 9.39 12.65
C TRP A 91 -4.49 10.07 12.45
N ILE A 92 -4.75 10.67 11.27
CA ILE A 92 -6.05 11.26 10.93
C ILE A 92 -7.16 10.20 10.96
N ALA A 93 -6.95 9.06 10.29
CA ALA A 93 -7.93 7.98 10.26
C ALA A 93 -8.19 7.40 11.66
N GLY A 94 -7.13 7.22 12.46
CA GLY A 94 -7.24 6.80 13.86
C GLY A 94 -7.99 7.82 14.72
N GLY A 95 -7.74 9.11 14.51
CA GLY A 95 -8.47 10.20 15.17
C GLY A 95 -9.98 10.16 14.86
N ILE A 96 -10.36 9.88 13.61
CA ILE A 96 -11.77 9.72 13.23
C ILE A 96 -12.37 8.52 13.98
N ASP A 97 -11.72 7.36 13.96
CA ASP A 97 -12.22 6.15 14.62
C ASP A 97 -12.37 6.35 16.14
N THR A 98 -11.35 6.93 16.79
CA THR A 98 -11.38 7.19 18.23
C THR A 98 -12.40 8.26 18.64
N TRP A 99 -12.71 9.18 17.74
CA TRP A 99 -13.75 10.19 17.99
C TRP A 99 -15.16 9.63 17.80
N VAL A 100 -15.36 8.82 16.76
CA VAL A 100 -16.68 8.27 16.37
C VAL A 100 -17.11 7.14 17.31
N ALA A 101 -16.22 6.20 17.63
CA ALA A 101 -16.57 4.98 18.36
C ALA A 101 -17.28 5.25 19.72
N PRO A 102 -16.78 6.11 20.63
CA PRO A 102 -17.46 6.39 21.90
C PRO A 102 -18.75 7.20 21.74
N ARG A 103 -18.92 7.93 20.62
CA ARG A 103 -20.09 8.78 20.34
C ARG A 103 -21.14 8.11 19.46
N ALA A 104 -20.95 6.86 19.10
CA ALA A 104 -21.86 6.16 18.18
C ALA A 104 -23.32 6.17 18.67
N GLY A 105 -23.55 5.98 19.97
CA GLY A 105 -24.88 6.07 20.58
C GLY A 105 -25.52 7.46 20.48
N GLU A 106 -24.74 8.51 20.77
CA GLU A 106 -25.19 9.91 20.69
C GLU A 106 -25.53 10.31 19.26
N ILE A 107 -24.64 9.94 18.31
CA ILE A 107 -24.84 10.18 16.87
C ILE A 107 -26.11 9.48 16.39
N ASN A 108 -26.30 8.22 16.75
CA ASN A 108 -27.50 7.47 16.39
C ASN A 108 -28.76 8.12 16.95
N ALA A 109 -28.77 8.46 18.24
CA ALA A 109 -29.90 9.14 18.90
C ALA A 109 -30.24 10.49 18.24
N TRP A 110 -29.21 11.28 17.88
CA TRP A 110 -29.39 12.54 17.18
C TRP A 110 -30.06 12.39 15.81
N PHE A 111 -29.62 11.40 15.01
CA PHE A 111 -30.21 11.13 13.70
C PHE A 111 -31.66 10.62 13.82
N ILE A 112 -31.95 9.77 14.78
CA ILE A 112 -33.32 9.30 15.06
C ILE A 112 -34.20 10.49 15.41
N ALA A 113 -33.76 11.33 16.34
CA ALA A 113 -34.56 12.49 16.82
C ALA A 113 -34.77 13.55 15.73
N ARG A 114 -33.75 13.77 14.84
CA ARG A 114 -33.80 14.86 13.88
C ARG A 114 -34.47 14.46 12.56
N PHE A 115 -34.28 13.22 12.11
CA PHE A 115 -34.70 12.74 10.79
C PHE A 115 -35.68 11.57 10.83
N GLY A 116 -35.98 11.04 12.03
CA GLY A 116 -36.85 9.88 12.18
C GLY A 116 -36.25 8.56 11.64
N TRP A 117 -34.93 8.48 11.44
CA TRP A 117 -34.28 7.31 10.89
C TRP A 117 -34.20 6.19 11.94
N ALA A 118 -34.79 5.04 11.65
CA ALA A 118 -34.84 3.92 12.58
C ALA A 118 -33.46 3.27 12.85
N ASN A 119 -32.52 3.42 11.94
CA ASN A 119 -31.19 2.84 12.03
C ASN A 119 -30.18 3.63 11.19
N VAL A 120 -29.04 3.99 11.77
CA VAL A 120 -27.91 4.67 11.09
C VAL A 120 -26.65 3.83 11.04
N SER A 121 -26.74 2.50 11.18
CA SER A 121 -25.57 1.60 11.08
C SER A 121 -24.80 1.76 9.77
N TRP A 122 -25.50 2.11 8.68
CA TRP A 122 -24.88 2.40 7.38
C TRP A 122 -23.89 3.57 7.46
N LEU A 123 -24.13 4.58 8.32
CA LEU A 123 -23.23 5.71 8.50
C LEU A 123 -21.90 5.26 9.14
N PHE A 124 -21.97 4.40 10.16
CA PHE A 124 -20.77 3.87 10.81
C PHE A 124 -20.00 2.93 9.86
N MET A 125 -20.70 2.15 9.06
CA MET A 125 -20.06 1.39 7.98
C MET A 125 -19.37 2.31 6.97
N ALA A 126 -20.04 3.38 6.52
CA ALA A 126 -19.45 4.34 5.58
C ALA A 126 -18.20 5.01 6.16
N ILE A 127 -18.22 5.40 7.45
CA ILE A 127 -17.06 5.95 8.15
C ILE A 127 -15.93 4.92 8.21
N GLY A 128 -16.22 3.67 8.57
CA GLY A 128 -15.23 2.59 8.59
C GLY A 128 -14.63 2.33 7.20
N TRP A 129 -15.42 2.32 6.13
CA TRP A 129 -14.93 2.23 4.77
C TRP A 129 -14.09 3.44 4.37
N PHE A 130 -14.47 4.64 4.78
CA PHE A 130 -13.72 5.86 4.53
C PHE A 130 -12.36 5.85 5.23
N THR A 131 -12.29 5.46 6.51
CA THR A 131 -11.02 5.37 7.24
C THR A 131 -10.12 4.26 6.69
N LEU A 132 -10.70 3.12 6.26
CA LEU A 132 -9.98 2.07 5.55
C LEU A 132 -9.40 2.59 4.23
N TRP A 133 -10.20 3.34 3.45
CA TRP A 133 -9.78 3.94 2.19
C TRP A 133 -8.65 4.96 2.39
N LEU A 134 -8.72 5.80 3.43
CA LEU A 134 -7.65 6.73 3.80
C LEU A 134 -6.34 5.98 4.08
N ARG A 135 -6.40 4.93 4.91
CA ARG A 135 -5.22 4.17 5.35
C ARG A 135 -4.55 3.40 4.21
N TRP A 136 -5.31 2.84 3.30
CA TRP A 136 -4.78 1.92 2.31
C TRP A 136 -4.71 2.50 0.91
N VAL A 137 -5.78 3.11 0.42
CA VAL A 137 -5.79 3.63 -0.96
C VAL A 137 -5.07 4.97 -1.04
N LEU A 138 -5.48 5.93 -0.22
CA LEU A 138 -4.89 7.27 -0.28
C LEU A 138 -3.42 7.27 0.15
N CYS A 139 -3.07 6.52 1.22
CA CYS A 139 -1.68 6.30 1.62
C CYS A 139 -0.85 5.74 0.47
N ALA A 140 -1.27 4.62 -0.14
CA ALA A 140 -0.52 3.98 -1.21
C ALA A 140 -0.33 4.92 -2.41
N VAL A 141 -1.39 5.63 -2.84
CA VAL A 141 -1.30 6.56 -3.97
C VAL A 141 -0.33 7.71 -3.68
N LEU A 142 -0.44 8.32 -2.51
CA LEU A 142 0.40 9.46 -2.15
C LEU A 142 1.86 9.03 -1.98
N SER A 143 2.14 7.96 -1.24
CA SER A 143 3.49 7.46 -1.01
C SER A 143 4.16 7.03 -2.31
N LEU A 144 3.49 6.24 -3.15
CA LEU A 144 4.04 5.79 -4.42
C LEU A 144 4.23 6.96 -5.41
N SER A 145 3.33 7.95 -5.42
CA SER A 145 3.48 9.14 -6.27
C SER A 145 4.63 10.04 -5.82
N LEU A 146 4.86 10.16 -4.51
CA LEU A 146 5.99 10.86 -3.94
C LEU A 146 7.30 10.17 -4.31
N LEU A 147 7.39 8.85 -4.12
CA LEU A 147 8.57 8.06 -4.46
C LEU A 147 8.86 8.08 -5.96
N ALA A 148 7.83 7.94 -6.81
CA ALA A 148 7.97 8.06 -8.26
C ALA A 148 8.45 9.45 -8.68
N GLY A 149 7.91 10.51 -8.07
CA GLY A 149 8.34 11.90 -8.29
C GLY A 149 9.78 12.14 -7.87
N ALA A 150 10.18 11.64 -6.70
CA ALA A 150 11.54 11.73 -6.21
C ALA A 150 12.53 11.03 -7.16
N MET A 151 12.20 9.83 -7.64
CA MET A 151 13.05 9.09 -8.58
C MET A 151 13.14 9.76 -9.96
N ALA A 152 12.06 10.41 -10.44
CA ALA A 152 12.04 11.01 -11.78
C ALA A 152 12.71 12.38 -11.83
N VAL A 153 12.49 13.24 -10.84
CA VAL A 153 12.87 14.68 -10.88
C VAL A 153 13.75 15.07 -9.69
N GLY A 154 13.90 14.19 -8.71
CA GLY A 154 14.67 14.47 -7.48
C GLY A 154 13.86 15.18 -6.40
N TRP A 155 14.56 15.66 -5.36
CA TRP A 155 13.94 16.31 -4.20
C TRP A 155 13.10 17.56 -4.53
N ARG A 156 13.37 18.22 -5.65
CA ARG A 156 12.55 19.34 -6.12
C ARG A 156 11.10 18.95 -6.39
N ALA A 157 10.87 17.73 -6.89
CA ALA A 157 9.51 17.22 -7.11
C ALA A 157 8.73 17.05 -5.80
N VAL A 158 9.41 16.63 -4.74
CA VAL A 158 8.82 16.50 -3.40
C VAL A 158 8.41 17.86 -2.86
N ALA A 159 9.31 18.86 -2.95
CA ALA A 159 9.07 20.23 -2.45
C ALA A 159 7.94 20.97 -3.20
N GLN A 160 7.79 20.75 -4.51
CA GLN A 160 6.79 21.44 -5.34
C GLN A 160 5.35 20.95 -5.15
N ALA A 161 5.12 19.89 -4.38
CA ALA A 161 3.79 19.30 -4.15
C ALA A 161 2.96 19.00 -5.43
N ALA A 162 3.57 19.10 -6.62
CA ALA A 162 2.89 18.87 -7.89
C ALA A 162 2.42 17.41 -8.03
N TRP A 163 3.12 16.47 -7.40
CA TRP A 163 2.73 15.09 -7.29
C TRP A 163 1.41 14.91 -6.53
N LEU A 164 1.17 15.72 -5.48
CA LEU A 164 -0.04 15.68 -4.67
C LEU A 164 -1.29 16.00 -5.51
N ARG A 165 -1.26 17.11 -6.27
CA ARG A 165 -2.38 17.48 -7.16
C ARG A 165 -2.70 16.41 -8.20
N ARG A 166 -1.70 15.67 -8.66
CA ARG A 166 -1.87 14.60 -9.65
C ARG A 166 -2.41 13.33 -9.01
N ALA A 167 -1.88 12.96 -7.84
CA ALA A 167 -2.35 11.83 -7.05
C ALA A 167 -3.84 11.99 -6.66
N LEU A 168 -4.26 13.21 -6.31
CA LEU A 168 -5.63 13.52 -5.90
C LEU A 168 -6.62 13.72 -7.08
N ARG A 169 -6.21 13.48 -8.32
CA ARG A 169 -7.16 13.52 -9.45
C ARG A 169 -8.24 12.45 -9.28
N PRO A 170 -9.54 12.78 -9.52
CA PRO A 170 -10.64 11.83 -9.33
C PRO A 170 -10.45 10.52 -10.11
N ARG A 171 -9.93 10.60 -11.34
CA ARG A 171 -9.62 9.41 -12.15
C ARG A 171 -8.57 8.51 -11.50
N THR A 172 -7.50 9.08 -10.97
CA THR A 172 -6.43 8.32 -10.29
C THR A 172 -6.98 7.64 -9.06
N LEU A 173 -7.71 8.38 -8.21
CA LEU A 173 -8.32 7.83 -7.00
C LEU A 173 -9.35 6.74 -7.33
N LEU A 174 -10.18 6.93 -8.36
CA LEU A 174 -11.14 5.91 -8.78
C LEU A 174 -10.45 4.63 -9.22
N LEU A 175 -9.48 4.73 -10.14
CA LEU A 175 -8.77 3.55 -10.66
C LEU A 175 -8.02 2.80 -9.55
N THR A 176 -7.32 3.53 -8.69
CA THR A 176 -6.59 2.90 -7.58
C THR A 176 -7.53 2.27 -6.56
N THR A 177 -8.69 2.88 -6.30
CA THR A 177 -9.75 2.28 -5.46
C THR A 177 -10.28 0.99 -6.08
N VAL A 178 -10.58 0.98 -7.38
CA VAL A 178 -11.06 -0.23 -8.09
C VAL A 178 -10.03 -1.35 -8.01
N TRP A 179 -8.74 -1.06 -8.26
CA TRP A 179 -7.70 -2.09 -8.16
C TRP A 179 -7.47 -2.55 -6.72
N PHE A 180 -7.51 -1.63 -5.75
CA PHE A 180 -7.38 -2.00 -4.35
C PHE A 180 -8.55 -2.91 -3.91
N VAL A 181 -9.78 -2.52 -4.20
CA VAL A 181 -10.96 -3.33 -3.84
C VAL A 181 -10.93 -4.66 -4.58
N GLY A 182 -10.75 -4.68 -5.90
CA GLY A 182 -10.84 -5.88 -6.71
C GLY A 182 -9.69 -6.87 -6.53
N LEU A 183 -8.46 -6.39 -6.37
CA LEU A 183 -7.28 -7.24 -6.37
C LEU A 183 -6.59 -7.38 -5.00
N VAL A 184 -6.90 -6.51 -4.05
CA VAL A 184 -6.32 -6.58 -2.70
C VAL A 184 -7.39 -6.95 -1.67
N LEU A 185 -8.42 -6.13 -1.55
CA LEU A 185 -9.42 -6.28 -0.49
C LEU A 185 -10.29 -7.53 -0.68
N LEU A 186 -10.88 -7.72 -1.87
CA LEU A 186 -11.72 -8.90 -2.13
C LEU A 186 -10.97 -10.22 -2.00
N PRO A 187 -9.78 -10.42 -2.57
CA PRO A 187 -9.01 -11.64 -2.35
C PRO A 187 -8.66 -11.86 -0.87
N TRP A 188 -8.29 -10.82 -0.15
CA TRP A 188 -7.97 -10.93 1.27
C TRP A 188 -9.18 -11.30 2.13
N THR A 189 -10.32 -10.65 1.90
CA THR A 189 -11.53 -10.82 2.75
C THR A 189 -12.33 -12.07 2.42
N TYR A 190 -12.36 -12.49 1.17
CA TYR A 190 -13.20 -13.61 0.72
C TYR A 190 -12.38 -14.83 0.31
N LEU A 191 -11.34 -14.68 -0.49
CA LEU A 191 -10.58 -15.82 -0.98
C LEU A 191 -9.67 -16.39 0.11
N ALA A 192 -8.97 -15.55 0.89
CA ALA A 192 -8.06 -16.03 1.92
C ALA A 192 -8.75 -16.85 3.03
N PRO A 193 -9.91 -16.45 3.61
CA PRO A 193 -10.60 -17.24 4.61
C PRO A 193 -11.45 -18.38 4.04
N TRP A 194 -11.80 -18.35 2.72
CA TRP A 194 -12.69 -19.32 2.12
C TRP A 194 -12.14 -20.75 2.21
N ARG A 195 -12.98 -21.70 2.67
CA ARG A 195 -12.70 -23.12 2.75
C ARG A 195 -13.93 -23.88 2.28
N PRO A 196 -13.81 -24.80 1.29
CA PRO A 196 -14.91 -25.65 0.90
C PRO A 196 -15.20 -26.71 1.99
N GLU A 197 -16.47 -26.89 2.35
CA GLU A 197 -16.90 -27.80 3.41
C GLU A 197 -16.62 -29.28 3.08
N TRP A 198 -16.57 -29.63 1.79
CA TRP A 198 -16.33 -30.99 1.29
C TRP A 198 -14.84 -31.40 1.31
N LEU A 199 -13.91 -30.49 1.66
CA LEU A 199 -12.49 -30.79 1.61
C LEU A 199 -12.07 -31.61 2.83
N PRO A 200 -11.58 -32.88 2.66
CA PRO A 200 -11.16 -33.70 3.78
C PRO A 200 -9.87 -33.14 4.42
N PRO A 201 -9.65 -33.36 5.75
CA PRO A 201 -8.45 -32.95 6.45
C PRO A 201 -7.26 -33.86 6.10
N THR A 202 -6.69 -33.68 4.92
CA THR A 202 -5.62 -34.53 4.36
C THR A 202 -4.57 -33.67 3.65
N SER A 203 -3.62 -34.32 2.96
CA SER A 203 -2.66 -33.65 2.08
C SER A 203 -3.32 -32.77 1.00
N ALA A 204 -4.56 -33.10 0.60
CA ALA A 204 -5.35 -32.27 -0.32
C ALA A 204 -5.70 -30.91 0.29
N GLU A 205 -5.94 -30.84 1.60
CA GLU A 205 -6.16 -29.57 2.30
C GLU A 205 -4.92 -28.67 2.27
N LEU A 206 -3.74 -29.25 2.51
CA LEU A 206 -2.48 -28.49 2.42
C LEU A 206 -2.22 -27.96 1.01
N ALA A 207 -2.43 -28.79 -0.01
CA ALA A 207 -2.28 -28.35 -1.41
C ALA A 207 -3.28 -27.22 -1.74
N PHE A 208 -4.54 -27.35 -1.28
CA PHE A 208 -5.55 -26.31 -1.46
C PHE A 208 -5.16 -25.00 -0.76
N ILE A 209 -4.68 -25.05 0.49
CA ILE A 209 -4.20 -23.87 1.23
C ILE A 209 -3.05 -23.18 0.49
N VAL A 210 -2.07 -23.95 0.03
CA VAL A 210 -0.92 -23.41 -0.72
C VAL A 210 -1.37 -22.71 -2.00
N VAL A 211 -2.22 -23.35 -2.81
CA VAL A 211 -2.75 -22.76 -4.05
C VAL A 211 -3.54 -21.49 -3.76
N LYS A 212 -4.41 -21.53 -2.77
CA LYS A 212 -5.24 -20.40 -2.36
C LYS A 212 -4.40 -19.21 -1.90
N LEU A 213 -3.44 -19.43 -0.98
CA LEU A 213 -2.57 -18.36 -0.48
C LEU A 213 -1.67 -17.81 -1.59
N SER A 214 -1.14 -18.68 -2.45
CA SER A 214 -0.33 -18.25 -3.61
C SER A 214 -1.15 -17.38 -4.57
N THR A 215 -2.37 -17.78 -4.88
CA THR A 215 -3.28 -17.02 -5.75
C THR A 215 -3.65 -15.68 -5.11
N THR A 216 -4.02 -15.66 -3.83
CA THR A 216 -4.33 -14.44 -3.08
C THR A 216 -3.14 -13.49 -3.08
N SER A 217 -1.95 -13.99 -2.77
CA SER A 217 -0.72 -13.17 -2.75
C SER A 217 -0.36 -12.63 -4.14
N ALA A 218 -0.54 -13.41 -5.19
CA ALA A 218 -0.30 -12.98 -6.56
C ALA A 218 -1.28 -11.87 -6.99
N LEU A 219 -2.56 -11.99 -6.64
CA LEU A 219 -3.57 -10.95 -6.91
C LEU A 219 -3.26 -9.65 -6.15
N ILE A 220 -2.89 -9.74 -4.88
CA ILE A 220 -2.48 -8.58 -4.07
C ILE A 220 -1.25 -7.91 -4.69
N ALA A 221 -0.23 -8.68 -5.04
CA ALA A 221 0.99 -8.15 -5.67
C ALA A 221 0.69 -7.46 -7.01
N LEU A 222 -0.21 -8.04 -7.82
CA LEU A 222 -0.67 -7.42 -9.06
C LEU A 222 -1.42 -6.11 -8.79
N GLY A 223 -2.32 -6.09 -7.80
CA GLY A 223 -3.05 -4.88 -7.40
C GLY A 223 -2.11 -3.75 -7.00
N ILE A 224 -1.13 -4.03 -6.15
CA ILE A 224 -0.12 -3.05 -5.73
C ILE A 224 0.73 -2.59 -6.93
N ALA A 225 1.11 -3.51 -7.83
CA ALA A 225 1.87 -3.15 -9.04
C ALA A 225 1.08 -2.22 -9.98
N LEU A 226 -0.24 -2.41 -10.10
CA LEU A 226 -1.11 -1.53 -10.89
C LEU A 226 -1.27 -0.15 -10.24
N ILE A 227 -1.37 -0.07 -8.92
CA ILE A 227 -1.37 1.21 -8.18
C ILE A 227 -0.04 1.93 -8.40
N ALA A 228 1.09 1.21 -8.29
CA ALA A 228 2.41 1.77 -8.55
C ALA A 228 2.57 2.24 -10.01
N PHE A 229 2.03 1.48 -10.97
CA PHE A 229 2.03 1.85 -12.38
C PHE A 229 1.25 3.16 -12.62
N GLU A 230 0.08 3.34 -12.01
CA GLU A 230 -0.68 4.59 -12.12
C GLU A 230 0.08 5.77 -11.47
N ALA A 231 0.72 5.55 -10.32
CA ALA A 231 1.57 6.54 -9.68
C ALA A 231 2.74 6.99 -10.58
N VAL A 232 3.39 6.06 -11.27
CA VAL A 232 4.45 6.36 -12.26
C VAL A 232 3.88 7.13 -13.46
N ARG A 233 2.71 6.70 -13.96
CA ARG A 233 2.07 7.32 -15.14
C ARG A 233 1.72 8.79 -14.94
N ILE A 234 1.30 9.18 -13.73
CA ILE A 234 0.96 10.57 -13.40
C ILE A 234 2.17 11.43 -13.07
N THR A 235 3.34 10.81 -12.90
CA THR A 235 4.59 11.52 -12.58
C THR A 235 5.14 12.18 -13.86
N PRO A 236 5.62 13.45 -13.79
CA PRO A 236 6.26 14.06 -14.95
C PRO A 236 7.51 13.27 -15.31
N HIS A 237 7.59 12.80 -16.54
CA HIS A 237 8.87 12.39 -17.07
C HIS A 237 9.79 13.62 -17.07
N PRO A 238 11.08 13.47 -16.73
CA PRO A 238 12.04 14.55 -16.93
C PRO A 238 11.95 14.96 -18.40
N LEU A 239 11.54 16.21 -18.63
CA LEU A 239 11.34 16.77 -19.95
C LEU A 239 12.58 16.48 -20.81
N GLY A 240 12.38 15.64 -21.81
CA GLY A 240 13.25 15.49 -22.95
C GLY A 240 14.67 15.01 -22.63
N SER A 241 14.94 13.75 -22.87
CA SER A 241 16.24 13.42 -23.43
C SER A 241 16.42 14.37 -24.63
N LYS A 242 17.59 14.99 -24.76
CA LYS A 242 17.92 15.94 -25.84
C LYS A 242 17.67 15.38 -27.27
N SER A 243 17.32 14.12 -27.44
CA SER A 243 17.03 13.48 -28.72
C SER A 243 15.72 13.96 -29.36
N ASP A 244 14.71 14.39 -28.58
CA ASP A 244 13.41 14.80 -29.14
C ASP A 244 13.37 16.25 -29.63
N ARG A 245 14.42 17.04 -29.32
CA ARG A 245 14.57 18.43 -29.81
C ARG A 245 15.27 18.56 -31.15
N VAL A 246 15.78 17.48 -31.70
CA VAL A 246 16.49 17.48 -33.00
C VAL A 246 15.56 16.99 -34.12
N ALA A 247 14.36 16.48 -33.81
CA ALA A 247 13.40 15.95 -34.78
C ALA A 247 12.15 16.84 -34.97
N ALA A 248 12.11 18.04 -34.40
CA ALA A 248 11.11 19.08 -34.65
C ALA A 248 11.78 20.33 -35.23
#